data_a63ccd76706df6a12fda23b2838e8b6f
#
_entry.id   a63ccd76706df6a12fda23b2838e8b6f
#
_cell.length_a   1.000
_cell.length_b   1.000
_cell.length_c   1.000
_cell.angle_alpha   90.00
_cell.angle_beta   90.00
_cell.angle_gamma   90.00
#
_symmetry.space_group_name_H-M   'P 1'
#
loop_
_entity.id
_entity.type
_entity.pdbx_description
1 polymer ?
#
loop_
_entity_poly.entity_id
_entity_poly.type
_entity_poly.pdbx_seq_one_letter_code
_entity_poly.pdbx_strand_id
1 'polypeptide(L)'
;MFEIEYDPKLDRDNPSPKYKELLDEYIQMHQLGEGMFDGKSLTKFIYIIDGFLNTNECKTLLDYGAGKGTLYTEDFKKLTDEIDEPVQDYWKLTKMDRFEPALPEYSKLPDDHYDAVICTDVLEHIPTSDLGWVADEILERADKMVFLNIACYPALKTFKDGTNVHISIFSPKEWIDFFMDKIKDHNNLAIYLFFDVLNENHKKVTLEGFKIDTNPRLIQLKEEVRDARNS
;
A
#
# COMPACT_ATOMS: atom_id res chain seq x y z
N MET A 1 -4.78 -16.02 -19.23
CA MET A 1 -4.69 -14.76 -18.48
C MET A 1 -4.83 -15.18 -17.03
N PHE A 2 -3.81 -15.05 -16.22
CA PHE A 2 -3.91 -15.33 -14.78
C PHE A 2 -4.59 -14.11 -14.15
N GLU A 3 -5.67 -14.33 -13.44
CA GLU A 3 -6.46 -13.31 -12.78
C GLU A 3 -6.37 -13.58 -11.27
N ILE A 4 -6.17 -12.54 -10.47
CA ILE A 4 -6.21 -12.69 -9.00
C ILE A 4 -7.67 -12.98 -8.62
N GLU A 5 -7.95 -14.23 -8.26
CA GLU A 5 -9.29 -14.67 -7.89
C GLU A 5 -9.56 -14.36 -6.41
N TYR A 6 -10.43 -13.39 -6.13
CA TYR A 6 -10.91 -13.06 -4.79
C TYR A 6 -12.40 -13.40 -4.64
N ASP A 7 -12.88 -13.51 -3.40
CA ASP A 7 -14.30 -13.75 -3.13
C ASP A 7 -15.06 -12.42 -2.97
N PRO A 8 -15.94 -12.04 -3.91
CA PRO A 8 -16.66 -10.77 -3.87
C PRO A 8 -17.75 -10.70 -2.77
N LYS A 9 -17.94 -11.78 -1.99
CA LYS A 9 -18.89 -11.82 -0.88
C LYS A 9 -18.24 -11.50 0.46
N LEU A 10 -16.92 -11.42 0.49
CA LEU A 10 -16.18 -11.07 1.69
C LEU A 10 -16.08 -9.55 1.82
N ASP A 11 -16.07 -9.10 3.05
CA ASP A 11 -15.90 -7.70 3.45
C ASP A 11 -15.24 -7.64 4.83
N ARG A 12 -15.04 -6.43 5.35
CA ARG A 12 -14.41 -6.21 6.66
C ARG A 12 -15.18 -6.88 7.81
N ASP A 13 -16.50 -6.86 7.77
CA ASP A 13 -17.34 -7.41 8.82
C ASP A 13 -17.43 -8.94 8.71
N ASN A 14 -17.22 -9.47 7.51
CA ASN A 14 -17.25 -10.90 7.22
C ASN A 14 -16.04 -11.34 6.37
N PRO A 15 -14.78 -11.18 6.86
CA PRO A 15 -13.61 -11.63 6.15
C PRO A 15 -13.48 -13.16 6.18
N SER A 16 -12.61 -13.71 5.34
CA SER A 16 -12.39 -15.16 5.29
C SER A 16 -11.89 -15.72 6.62
N PRO A 17 -12.13 -17.02 6.89
CA PRO A 17 -11.55 -17.67 8.06
C PRO A 17 -10.03 -17.56 8.10
N LYS A 18 -9.36 -17.59 6.93
CA LYS A 18 -7.90 -17.45 6.85
C LYS A 18 -7.43 -16.04 7.23
N TYR A 19 -8.16 -15.01 6.83
CA TYR A 19 -7.85 -13.63 7.24
C TYR A 19 -7.91 -13.49 8.78
N LYS A 20 -8.96 -14.03 9.41
CA LYS A 20 -9.11 -14.01 10.88
C LYS A 20 -7.96 -14.72 11.59
N GLU A 21 -7.59 -15.92 11.11
CA GLU A 21 -6.47 -16.70 11.63
C GLU A 21 -5.15 -15.90 11.54
N LEU A 22 -4.87 -15.29 10.37
CA LEU A 22 -3.63 -14.52 10.17
C LEU A 22 -3.62 -13.23 10.99
N LEU A 23 -4.77 -12.56 11.12
CA LEU A 23 -4.88 -11.39 11.99
C LEU A 23 -4.51 -11.73 13.44
N ASP A 24 -4.99 -12.86 13.96
CA ASP A 24 -4.63 -13.33 15.31
C ASP A 24 -3.13 -13.61 15.43
N GLU A 25 -2.50 -14.20 14.41
CA GLU A 25 -1.04 -14.40 14.36
C GLU A 25 -0.29 -13.06 14.35
N TYR A 26 -0.72 -12.07 13.55
CA TYR A 26 -0.12 -10.74 13.51
C TYR A 26 -0.27 -10.00 14.84
N ILE A 27 -1.42 -10.08 15.51
CA ILE A 27 -1.63 -9.52 16.86
C ILE A 27 -0.61 -10.10 17.84
N GLN A 28 -0.38 -11.42 17.81
CA GLN A 28 0.63 -12.06 18.65
C GLN A 28 2.05 -11.60 18.28
N MET A 29 2.36 -11.49 16.98
CA MET A 29 3.67 -11.04 16.52
C MET A 29 3.98 -9.59 16.93
N HIS A 30 2.98 -8.69 16.94
CA HIS A 30 3.13 -7.32 17.44
C HIS A 30 3.51 -7.27 18.94
N GLN A 31 3.12 -8.28 19.72
CA GLN A 31 3.45 -8.39 21.15
C GLN A 31 4.87 -8.93 21.42
N LEU A 32 5.52 -9.57 20.43
CA LEU A 32 6.77 -10.32 20.61
C LEU A 32 8.05 -9.47 20.66
N GLY A 33 8.00 -8.14 20.53
CA GLY A 33 9.19 -7.35 20.75
C GLY A 33 9.31 -6.04 20.00
N GLU A 34 10.31 -5.27 20.43
CA GLU A 34 10.76 -4.05 19.77
C GLU A 34 11.37 -4.38 18.40
N GLY A 35 11.10 -3.55 17.40
CA GLY A 35 11.70 -3.67 16.06
C GLY A 35 10.91 -4.51 15.06
N MET A 36 9.77 -5.11 15.44
CA MET A 36 8.85 -5.76 14.49
C MET A 36 7.74 -4.80 14.08
N PHE A 37 7.48 -4.71 12.78
CA PHE A 37 6.43 -3.87 12.20
C PHE A 37 6.54 -2.37 12.56
N ASP A 38 7.76 -1.83 12.58
CA ASP A 38 8.01 -0.40 12.90
C ASP A 38 7.63 0.55 11.76
N GLY A 39 7.16 0.04 10.62
CA GLY A 39 6.88 0.86 9.42
C GLY A 39 8.13 1.20 8.60
N LYS A 40 9.27 0.51 8.81
CA LYS A 40 10.55 0.81 8.13
C LYS A 40 10.53 0.59 6.61
N SER A 41 9.62 -0.23 6.09
CA SER A 41 9.43 -0.41 4.64
C SER A 41 9.14 0.91 3.93
N LEU A 42 8.49 1.85 4.61
CA LEU A 42 8.19 3.18 4.11
C LEU A 42 9.44 4.05 3.91
N THR A 43 10.53 3.84 4.67
CA THR A 43 11.70 4.74 4.68
C THR A 43 12.28 5.00 3.29
N LYS A 44 12.34 3.98 2.44
CA LYS A 44 12.88 4.10 1.07
C LYS A 44 12.00 4.91 0.12
N PHE A 45 10.75 5.19 0.50
CA PHE A 45 9.78 5.87 -0.35
C PHE A 45 9.45 7.29 0.11
N ILE A 46 9.98 7.78 1.24
CA ILE A 46 9.60 9.07 1.83
C ILE A 46 9.74 10.21 0.82
N TYR A 47 10.87 10.30 0.10
CA TYR A 47 11.10 11.35 -0.91
C TYR A 47 10.20 11.19 -2.15
N ILE A 48 9.95 9.95 -2.57
CA ILE A 48 9.10 9.67 -3.74
C ILE A 48 7.64 10.03 -3.41
N ILE A 49 7.18 9.66 -2.22
CA ILE A 49 5.84 9.97 -1.74
C ILE A 49 5.68 11.49 -1.57
N ASP A 50 6.68 12.20 -1.02
CA ASP A 50 6.65 13.66 -0.95
C ASP A 50 6.43 14.30 -2.32
N GLY A 51 7.17 13.84 -3.34
CA GLY A 51 6.99 14.29 -4.71
C GLY A 51 5.58 14.04 -5.26
N PHE A 52 4.97 12.89 -4.95
CA PHE A 52 3.61 12.59 -5.37
C PHE A 52 2.56 13.38 -4.59
N LEU A 53 2.72 13.55 -3.28
CA LEU A 53 1.85 14.39 -2.46
C LEU A 53 1.82 15.83 -2.98
N ASN A 54 2.98 16.38 -3.28
CA ASN A 54 3.09 17.74 -3.84
C ASN A 54 2.48 17.84 -5.25
N THR A 55 2.71 16.83 -6.13
CA THR A 55 2.18 16.82 -7.49
C THR A 55 0.64 16.72 -7.51
N ASN A 56 0.06 16.00 -6.57
CA ASN A 56 -1.39 15.83 -6.46
C ASN A 56 -2.04 16.79 -5.44
N GLU A 57 -1.28 17.76 -4.92
CA GLU A 57 -1.75 18.75 -3.95
C GLU A 57 -2.44 18.11 -2.73
N CYS A 58 -1.85 17.04 -2.20
CA CYS A 58 -2.39 16.31 -1.06
C CYS A 58 -2.00 16.97 0.26
N LYS A 59 -2.95 17.05 1.19
CA LYS A 59 -2.78 17.60 2.53
C LYS A 59 -3.23 16.66 3.64
N THR A 60 -4.00 15.64 3.29
CA THR A 60 -4.48 14.63 4.20
C THR A 60 -4.05 13.24 3.73
N LEU A 61 -3.67 12.35 4.66
CA LEU A 61 -3.15 11.04 4.35
C LEU A 61 -3.62 9.98 5.34
N LEU A 62 -3.97 8.80 4.81
CA LEU A 62 -4.12 7.57 5.56
C LEU A 62 -2.96 6.61 5.23
N ASP A 63 -2.25 6.12 6.24
CA ASP A 63 -1.34 4.99 6.10
C ASP A 63 -2.06 3.70 6.47
N TYR A 64 -2.36 2.89 5.45
CA TYR A 64 -3.11 1.63 5.58
C TYR A 64 -2.13 0.47 5.75
N GLY A 65 -2.14 -0.14 6.93
CA GLY A 65 -1.15 -1.14 7.35
C GLY A 65 0.12 -0.49 7.90
N ALA A 66 -0.04 0.59 8.69
CA ALA A 66 1.05 1.42 9.19
C ALA A 66 1.99 0.71 10.17
N GLY A 67 1.66 -0.50 10.62
CA GLY A 67 2.37 -1.16 11.70
C GLY A 67 2.37 -0.27 12.96
N LYS A 68 3.51 -0.18 13.64
CA LYS A 68 3.67 0.70 14.82
C LYS A 68 3.76 2.19 14.46
N GLY A 69 4.00 2.52 13.18
CA GLY A 69 4.06 3.89 12.70
C GLY A 69 5.12 4.76 13.39
N THR A 70 6.27 4.19 13.74
CA THR A 70 7.32 4.90 14.48
C THR A 70 7.92 6.09 13.74
N LEU A 71 7.75 6.14 12.42
CA LEU A 71 8.18 7.27 11.59
C LEU A 71 7.32 8.54 11.79
N TYR A 72 6.18 8.42 12.46
CA TYR A 72 5.19 9.49 12.66
C TYR A 72 5.06 9.94 14.11
N THR A 73 5.81 9.34 15.02
CA THR A 73 5.66 9.56 16.47
C THR A 73 6.86 10.29 17.06
N GLU A 74 6.77 10.61 18.37
CA GLU A 74 7.88 11.17 19.16
C GLU A 74 9.07 10.21 19.24
N ASP A 75 8.87 8.91 18.99
CA ASP A 75 9.95 7.92 18.90
C ASP A 75 10.73 7.99 17.58
N PHE A 76 10.37 8.93 16.70
CA PHE A 76 11.06 9.18 15.45
C PHE A 76 12.55 9.41 15.69
N LYS A 77 13.35 8.69 14.91
CA LYS A 77 14.81 8.91 14.88
C LYS A 77 15.16 9.55 13.54
N LYS A 78 15.99 10.60 13.59
CA LYS A 78 16.53 11.26 12.40
C LYS A 78 16.97 10.23 11.37
N LEU A 79 16.46 10.35 10.15
CA LEU A 79 16.79 9.46 9.03
C LEU A 79 17.94 10.01 8.20
N THR A 80 17.90 11.31 7.87
CA THR A 80 18.93 12.03 7.10
C THR A 80 19.03 13.46 7.61
N ASP A 81 19.97 14.26 7.06
CA ASP A 81 20.06 15.68 7.41
C ASP A 81 18.85 16.49 6.89
N GLU A 82 18.11 15.96 5.93
CA GLU A 82 16.90 16.59 5.35
C GLU A 82 15.61 16.11 6.05
N ILE A 83 15.64 14.94 6.71
CA ILE A 83 14.52 14.36 7.43
C ILE A 83 14.95 14.17 8.89
N ASP A 84 14.81 15.23 9.68
CA ASP A 84 15.12 15.29 11.10
C ASP A 84 13.89 15.55 11.98
N GLU A 85 12.71 15.49 11.40
CA GLU A 85 11.39 15.62 12.02
C GLU A 85 10.47 14.45 11.63
N PRO A 86 9.38 14.17 12.36
CA PRO A 86 8.40 13.15 12.00
C PRO A 86 7.94 13.30 10.55
N VAL A 87 7.79 12.17 9.87
CA VAL A 87 7.56 12.17 8.41
C VAL A 87 6.30 12.94 8.00
N GLN A 88 5.26 12.94 8.84
CA GLN A 88 4.06 13.75 8.59
C GLN A 88 4.35 15.26 8.53
N ASP A 89 5.31 15.75 9.34
CA ASP A 89 5.70 17.16 9.38
C ASP A 89 6.57 17.49 8.16
N TYR A 90 7.51 16.61 7.82
CA TYR A 90 8.31 16.69 6.60
C TYR A 90 7.42 16.76 5.35
N TRP A 91 6.35 15.96 5.26
CA TRP A 91 5.37 15.98 4.17
C TRP A 91 4.39 17.16 4.24
N LYS A 92 4.42 17.96 5.30
CA LYS A 92 3.55 19.14 5.52
C LYS A 92 2.07 18.78 5.42
N LEU A 93 1.70 17.65 6.02
CA LEU A 93 0.33 17.20 6.09
C LEU A 93 -0.43 17.96 7.18
N THR A 94 -1.69 18.30 6.91
CA THR A 94 -2.58 18.91 7.89
C THR A 94 -3.33 17.87 8.72
N LYS A 95 -3.47 16.65 8.18
CA LYS A 95 -4.08 15.51 8.84
C LYS A 95 -3.39 14.24 8.37
N MET A 96 -3.08 13.37 9.30
CA MET A 96 -2.61 12.03 9.03
C MET A 96 -3.19 11.05 10.03
N ASP A 97 -3.75 9.95 9.51
CA ASP A 97 -4.24 8.84 10.31
C ASP A 97 -3.51 7.56 9.94
N ARG A 98 -3.47 6.64 10.87
CA ARG A 98 -2.86 5.31 10.74
C ARG A 98 -3.94 4.26 10.93
N PHE A 99 -3.89 3.23 10.12
CA PHE A 99 -4.70 2.05 10.29
C PHE A 99 -3.81 0.80 10.32
N GLU A 100 -3.93 0.01 11.37
CA GLU A 100 -3.23 -1.27 11.56
C GLU A 100 -4.15 -2.21 12.34
N PRO A 101 -4.80 -3.18 11.68
CA PRO A 101 -5.81 -4.03 12.34
C PRO A 101 -5.23 -4.90 13.47
N ALA A 102 -3.93 -5.19 13.45
CA ALA A 102 -3.26 -5.98 14.47
C ALA A 102 -2.83 -5.17 15.70
N LEU A 103 -2.98 -3.85 15.70
CA LEU A 103 -2.68 -2.96 16.83
C LEU A 103 -3.94 -2.31 17.38
N PRO A 104 -4.35 -2.57 18.64
CA PRO A 104 -5.59 -2.04 19.21
C PRO A 104 -5.74 -0.51 19.08
N GLU A 105 -4.63 0.22 19.17
CA GLU A 105 -4.59 1.68 19.09
C GLU A 105 -5.00 2.20 17.70
N TYR A 106 -4.70 1.45 16.63
CA TYR A 106 -4.95 1.83 15.23
C TYR A 106 -5.88 0.86 14.50
N SER A 107 -6.53 -0.06 15.24
CA SER A 107 -7.34 -1.15 14.66
C SER A 107 -8.67 -0.71 14.05
N LYS A 108 -9.12 0.50 14.37
CA LYS A 108 -10.34 1.06 13.78
C LYS A 108 -9.98 1.82 12.51
N LEU A 109 -10.48 1.34 11.36
CA LEU A 109 -10.36 2.09 10.12
C LEU A 109 -11.18 3.40 10.23
N PRO A 110 -10.58 4.58 9.98
CA PRO A 110 -11.31 5.84 9.98
C PRO A 110 -12.40 5.86 8.91
N ASP A 111 -13.53 6.51 9.22
CA ASP A 111 -14.64 6.68 8.28
C ASP A 111 -14.41 7.84 7.29
N ASP A 112 -13.36 8.64 7.53
CA ASP A 112 -12.99 9.79 6.70
C ASP A 112 -12.40 9.41 5.34
N HIS A 113 -12.47 10.35 4.39
CA HIS A 113 -11.71 10.33 3.15
C HIS A 113 -10.44 11.17 3.29
N TYR A 114 -9.43 10.84 2.49
CA TYR A 114 -8.12 11.46 2.50
C TYR A 114 -7.70 11.83 1.08
N ASP A 115 -6.95 12.92 0.94
CA ASP A 115 -6.35 13.26 -0.37
C ASP A 115 -5.47 12.09 -0.88
N ALA A 116 -4.77 11.41 0.05
CA ALA A 116 -3.89 10.30 -0.27
C ALA A 116 -4.09 9.10 0.67
N VAL A 117 -3.97 7.89 0.11
CA VAL A 117 -3.80 6.66 0.89
C VAL A 117 -2.49 6.01 0.48
N ILE A 118 -1.67 5.63 1.45
CA ILE A 118 -0.46 4.82 1.22
C ILE A 118 -0.63 3.44 1.85
N CYS A 119 -0.07 2.41 1.22
CA CYS A 119 -0.08 1.05 1.72
C CYS A 119 1.23 0.37 1.27
N THR A 120 2.11 0.09 2.23
CA THR A 120 3.46 -0.40 1.92
C THR A 120 3.76 -1.70 2.64
N ASP A 121 4.12 -2.76 1.88
CA ASP A 121 4.50 -4.08 2.44
C ASP A 121 3.33 -4.72 3.22
N VAL A 122 2.11 -4.73 2.63
CA VAL A 122 0.87 -5.18 3.27
C VAL A 122 0.09 -6.17 2.41
N LEU A 123 -0.15 -5.87 1.13
CA LEU A 123 -1.10 -6.63 0.30
C LEU A 123 -0.66 -8.07 0.06
N GLU A 124 0.64 -8.34 0.01
CA GLU A 124 1.21 -9.68 -0.07
C GLU A 124 0.94 -10.55 1.16
N HIS A 125 0.56 -9.92 2.27
CA HIS A 125 0.19 -10.61 3.53
C HIS A 125 -1.31 -10.93 3.64
N ILE A 126 -2.13 -10.37 2.75
CA ILE A 126 -3.60 -10.57 2.75
C ILE A 126 -3.93 -11.86 2.00
N PRO A 127 -4.82 -12.74 2.52
CA PRO A 127 -5.30 -13.89 1.75
C PRO A 127 -5.88 -13.46 0.41
N THR A 128 -5.59 -14.21 -0.64
CA THR A 128 -6.06 -13.87 -2.00
C THR A 128 -7.58 -13.67 -2.05
N SER A 129 -8.34 -14.48 -1.30
CA SER A 129 -9.81 -14.33 -1.19
C SER A 129 -10.26 -12.96 -0.70
N ASP A 130 -9.43 -12.31 0.13
CA ASP A 130 -9.76 -11.05 0.80
C ASP A 130 -9.19 -9.81 0.08
N LEU A 131 -8.32 -10.00 -0.90
CA LEU A 131 -7.69 -8.88 -1.64
C LEU A 131 -8.72 -7.94 -2.27
N GLY A 132 -9.87 -8.47 -2.68
CA GLY A 132 -10.92 -7.69 -3.31
C GLY A 132 -11.42 -6.55 -2.45
N TRP A 133 -11.91 -6.86 -1.26
CA TRP A 133 -12.47 -5.87 -0.34
C TRP A 133 -11.39 -4.97 0.30
N VAL A 134 -10.18 -5.51 0.55
CA VAL A 134 -9.07 -4.69 1.05
C VAL A 134 -8.65 -3.63 0.04
N ALA A 135 -8.58 -3.99 -1.25
CA ALA A 135 -8.29 -3.03 -2.31
C ALA A 135 -9.39 -1.97 -2.43
N ASP A 136 -10.67 -2.39 -2.36
CA ASP A 136 -11.81 -1.46 -2.41
C ASP A 136 -11.76 -0.45 -1.26
N GLU A 137 -11.46 -0.88 -0.03
CA GLU A 137 -11.29 0.03 1.10
C GLU A 137 -10.18 1.07 0.91
N ILE A 138 -9.02 0.64 0.36
CA ILE A 138 -7.91 1.53 0.07
C ILE A 138 -8.31 2.57 -0.97
N LEU A 139 -8.97 2.13 -2.05
CA LEU A 139 -9.37 3.00 -3.16
C LEU A 139 -10.51 3.95 -2.75
N GLU A 140 -11.50 3.46 -2.02
CA GLU A 140 -12.63 4.26 -1.56
C GLU A 140 -12.24 5.37 -0.57
N ARG A 141 -11.15 5.20 0.19
CA ARG A 141 -10.66 6.21 1.13
C ARG A 141 -9.83 7.32 0.48
N ALA A 142 -9.44 7.17 -0.79
CA ALA A 142 -8.55 8.10 -1.48
C ALA A 142 -9.30 9.01 -2.44
N ASP A 143 -9.16 10.33 -2.28
CA ASP A 143 -9.79 11.32 -3.16
C ASP A 143 -8.91 11.67 -4.38
N LYS A 144 -7.57 11.60 -4.26
CA LYS A 144 -6.65 12.06 -5.31
C LYS A 144 -5.60 11.03 -5.69
N MET A 145 -4.96 10.37 -4.71
CA MET A 145 -3.92 9.41 -5.02
C MET A 145 -3.87 8.23 -4.04
N VAL A 146 -3.41 7.10 -4.58
CA VAL A 146 -3.00 5.91 -3.81
C VAL A 146 -1.56 5.57 -4.15
N PHE A 147 -0.75 5.29 -3.13
CA PHE A 147 0.59 4.75 -3.28
C PHE A 147 0.66 3.35 -2.71
N LEU A 148 1.08 2.38 -3.51
CA LEU A 148 1.21 0.97 -3.10
C LEU A 148 2.64 0.48 -3.33
N ASN A 149 3.23 -0.16 -2.33
CA ASN A 149 4.41 -0.99 -2.50
C ASN A 149 4.09 -2.43 -2.13
N ILE A 150 4.37 -3.36 -3.02
CA ILE A 150 3.99 -4.77 -2.90
C ILE A 150 5.21 -5.65 -3.15
N ALA A 151 5.49 -6.61 -2.25
CA ALA A 151 6.54 -7.60 -2.46
C ALA A 151 6.04 -8.78 -3.31
N CYS A 152 6.75 -9.04 -4.41
CA CYS A 152 6.44 -10.11 -5.36
C CYS A 152 7.38 -11.33 -5.18
N TYR A 153 7.75 -11.65 -3.95
CA TYR A 153 8.64 -12.75 -3.61
C TYR A 153 8.33 -13.30 -2.21
N PRO A 154 8.71 -14.56 -1.88
CA PRO A 154 8.54 -15.11 -0.56
C PRO A 154 9.33 -14.35 0.50
N ALA A 155 8.72 -14.06 1.65
CA ALA A 155 9.41 -13.47 2.79
C ALA A 155 10.48 -14.43 3.37
N LEU A 156 11.40 -13.86 4.15
CA LEU A 156 12.31 -14.67 4.96
C LEU A 156 11.65 -15.24 6.23
N LYS A 157 10.49 -14.65 6.62
CA LYS A 157 9.74 -15.05 7.81
C LYS A 157 8.66 -16.06 7.47
N THR A 158 8.36 -16.91 8.45
CA THR A 158 7.23 -17.84 8.41
C THR A 158 6.41 -17.69 9.68
N PHE A 159 5.14 -18.05 9.60
CA PHE A 159 4.28 -18.27 10.76
C PHE A 159 4.75 -19.51 11.54
N LYS A 160 4.14 -19.76 12.71
CA LYS A 160 4.48 -20.91 13.57
C LYS A 160 4.27 -22.27 12.91
N ASP A 161 3.34 -22.36 11.98
CA ASP A 161 3.04 -23.56 11.20
C ASP A 161 3.99 -23.79 10.01
N GLY A 162 4.95 -22.87 9.78
CA GLY A 162 5.89 -22.89 8.66
C GLY A 162 5.39 -22.24 7.39
N THR A 163 4.14 -21.74 7.33
CA THR A 163 3.61 -21.00 6.19
C THR A 163 4.36 -19.67 6.02
N ASN A 164 4.69 -19.31 4.77
CA ASN A 164 5.34 -18.03 4.50
C ASN A 164 4.41 -16.87 4.83
N VAL A 165 4.94 -15.79 5.42
CA VAL A 165 4.13 -14.63 5.77
C VAL A 165 3.65 -13.84 4.54
N HIS A 166 4.38 -13.90 3.40
CA HIS A 166 3.85 -13.47 2.11
C HIS A 166 3.02 -14.61 1.51
N ILE A 167 1.72 -14.50 1.61
CA ILE A 167 0.77 -15.56 1.19
C ILE A 167 0.15 -15.29 -0.17
N SER A 168 0.14 -14.04 -0.61
CA SER A 168 -0.38 -13.59 -1.91
C SER A 168 0.76 -13.08 -2.78
N ILE A 169 1.55 -14.03 -3.33
CA ILE A 169 2.71 -13.72 -4.16
C ILE A 169 2.29 -13.77 -5.63
N PHE A 170 2.20 -12.61 -6.26
CA PHE A 170 1.90 -12.45 -7.66
C PHE A 170 2.99 -11.66 -8.37
N SER A 171 3.08 -11.78 -9.68
CA SER A 171 3.98 -10.95 -10.48
C SER A 171 3.52 -9.49 -10.53
N PRO A 172 4.41 -8.52 -10.80
CA PRO A 172 4.02 -7.12 -11.00
C PRO A 172 2.88 -6.96 -12.04
N LYS A 173 2.90 -7.77 -13.09
CA LYS A 173 1.85 -7.72 -14.13
C LYS A 173 0.48 -8.13 -13.60
N GLU A 174 0.40 -9.18 -12.79
CA GLU A 174 -0.87 -9.65 -12.19
C GLU A 174 -1.44 -8.59 -11.25
N TRP A 175 -0.60 -7.95 -10.44
CA TRP A 175 -1.00 -6.83 -9.58
C TRP A 175 -1.49 -5.61 -10.39
N ILE A 176 -0.79 -5.26 -11.49
CA ILE A 176 -1.23 -4.18 -12.37
C ILE A 176 -2.59 -4.49 -12.99
N ASP A 177 -2.77 -5.71 -13.53
CA ASP A 177 -4.04 -6.14 -14.14
C ASP A 177 -5.18 -6.07 -13.09
N PHE A 178 -4.93 -6.53 -11.86
CA PHE A 178 -5.87 -6.47 -10.74
C PHE A 178 -6.30 -5.04 -10.42
N PHE A 179 -5.34 -4.12 -10.21
CA PHE A 179 -5.67 -2.73 -9.91
C PHE A 179 -6.26 -1.98 -11.10
N MET A 180 -5.91 -2.33 -12.33
CA MET A 180 -6.58 -1.79 -13.52
C MET A 180 -8.05 -2.19 -13.59
N ASP A 181 -8.40 -3.37 -13.09
CA ASP A 181 -9.80 -3.80 -12.99
C ASP A 181 -10.54 -3.04 -11.88
N LYS A 182 -9.96 -3.00 -10.68
CA LYS A 182 -10.52 -2.34 -9.51
C LYS A 182 -10.78 -0.84 -9.68
N ILE A 183 -9.94 -0.14 -10.42
CA ILE A 183 -10.01 1.32 -10.56
C ILE A 183 -11.06 1.79 -11.59
N LYS A 184 -11.68 0.89 -12.35
CA LYS A 184 -12.62 1.25 -13.44
C LYS A 184 -13.76 2.15 -13.00
N ASP A 185 -14.21 1.98 -11.76
CA ASP A 185 -15.34 2.74 -11.19
C ASP A 185 -14.89 4.01 -10.46
N HIS A 186 -13.59 4.28 -10.38
CA HIS A 186 -13.03 5.47 -9.75
C HIS A 186 -12.65 6.53 -10.77
N ASN A 187 -13.04 7.77 -10.50
CA ASN A 187 -12.71 8.92 -11.35
C ASN A 187 -11.74 9.85 -10.62
N ASN A 188 -10.77 10.40 -11.37
CA ASN A 188 -9.77 11.36 -10.86
C ASN A 188 -8.80 10.81 -9.80
N LEU A 189 -8.60 9.51 -9.75
CA LEU A 189 -7.66 8.86 -8.85
C LEU A 189 -6.35 8.51 -9.59
N ALA A 190 -5.21 8.84 -9.02
CA ALA A 190 -3.90 8.41 -9.48
C ALA A 190 -3.38 7.27 -8.58
N ILE A 191 -3.10 6.10 -9.16
CA ILE A 191 -2.47 5.00 -8.42
C ILE A 191 -1.00 4.88 -8.83
N TYR A 192 -0.12 4.86 -7.84
CA TYR A 192 1.31 4.65 -7.99
C TYR A 192 1.67 3.28 -7.41
N LEU A 193 2.05 2.33 -8.27
CA LEU A 193 2.39 0.95 -7.92
C LEU A 193 3.91 0.76 -7.97
N PHE A 194 4.49 0.35 -6.87
CA PHE A 194 5.90 -0.02 -6.76
C PHE A 194 6.01 -1.48 -6.35
N PHE A 195 6.90 -2.22 -7.00
CA PHE A 195 7.05 -3.65 -6.75
C PHE A 195 8.46 -3.97 -6.26
N ASP A 196 8.54 -4.67 -5.15
CA ASP A 196 9.78 -5.32 -4.75
C ASP A 196 9.85 -6.71 -5.39
N VAL A 197 10.93 -6.97 -6.10
CA VAL A 197 11.17 -8.26 -6.78
C VAL A 197 12.56 -8.80 -6.46
N LEU A 198 12.82 -10.08 -6.73
CA LEU A 198 14.16 -10.63 -6.73
C LEU A 198 14.73 -10.55 -8.15
N ASN A 199 15.94 -10.00 -8.27
CA ASN A 199 16.66 -10.02 -9.55
C ASN A 199 17.29 -11.41 -9.82
N GLU A 200 17.97 -11.58 -10.96
CA GLU A 200 18.63 -12.83 -11.39
C GLU A 200 19.64 -13.36 -10.35
N ASN A 201 20.17 -12.51 -9.49
CA ASN A 201 21.09 -12.88 -8.42
C ASN A 201 20.38 -13.08 -7.06
N HIS A 202 19.06 -13.25 -7.05
CA HIS A 202 18.22 -13.36 -5.85
C HIS A 202 18.36 -12.19 -4.87
N LYS A 203 18.75 -11.00 -5.37
CA LYS A 203 18.80 -9.78 -4.57
C LYS A 203 17.50 -9.01 -4.73
N LYS A 204 16.99 -8.47 -3.62
CA LYS A 204 15.84 -7.59 -3.58
C LYS A 204 16.13 -6.31 -4.36
N VAL A 205 15.27 -5.97 -5.29
CA VAL A 205 15.26 -4.71 -6.02
C VAL A 205 13.84 -4.15 -6.07
N THR A 206 13.70 -2.84 -6.01
CA THR A 206 12.41 -2.19 -6.22
C THR A 206 12.34 -1.77 -7.69
N LEU A 207 11.30 -2.20 -8.39
CA LEU A 207 11.03 -1.75 -9.76
C LEU A 207 10.46 -0.34 -9.72
N GLU A 208 10.81 0.46 -10.74
CA GLU A 208 10.18 1.77 -10.93
C GLU A 208 8.66 1.63 -11.02
N GLY A 209 7.96 2.64 -10.49
CA GLY A 209 6.55 2.59 -10.32
C GLY A 209 5.76 2.62 -11.63
N PHE A 210 4.68 1.88 -11.64
CA PHE A 210 3.67 1.96 -12.68
C PHE A 210 2.56 2.92 -12.22
N LYS A 211 2.22 3.93 -13.04
CA LYS A 211 1.14 4.88 -12.76
C LYS A 211 -0.11 4.49 -13.53
N ILE A 212 -1.20 4.26 -12.81
CA ILE A 212 -2.55 4.21 -13.37
C ILE A 212 -3.21 5.55 -13.08
N ASP A 213 -3.75 6.21 -14.08
CA ASP A 213 -4.39 7.50 -13.96
C ASP A 213 -5.80 7.41 -14.56
N THR A 214 -6.81 7.66 -13.73
CA THR A 214 -8.21 7.60 -14.14
C THR A 214 -8.75 8.97 -14.56
N ASN A 215 -7.92 10.04 -14.54
CA ASN A 215 -8.36 11.35 -14.99
C ASN A 215 -8.64 11.32 -16.51
N PRO A 216 -9.93 11.46 -16.93
CA PRO A 216 -10.29 11.36 -18.34
C PRO A 216 -9.55 12.35 -19.24
N ARG A 217 -9.19 13.53 -18.73
CA ARG A 217 -8.43 14.54 -19.49
C ARG A 217 -7.00 14.10 -19.77
N LEU A 218 -6.37 13.41 -18.81
CA LEU A 218 -5.00 12.92 -18.98
C LEU A 218 -4.94 11.67 -19.87
N ILE A 219 -5.98 10.84 -19.84
CA ILE A 219 -6.14 9.70 -20.74
C ILE A 219 -6.28 10.21 -22.19
N GLN A 220 -7.15 11.17 -22.42
CA GLN A 220 -7.37 11.77 -23.74
C GLN A 220 -6.09 12.46 -24.28
N LEU A 221 -5.35 13.22 -23.45
CA LEU A 221 -4.08 13.83 -23.83
C LEU A 221 -3.00 12.81 -24.20
N LYS A 222 -2.95 11.65 -23.50
CA LYS A 222 -2.01 10.57 -23.85
C LYS A 222 -2.37 9.90 -25.16
N GLU A 223 -3.62 9.72 -25.48
CA GLU A 223 -4.09 9.19 -26.75
C GLU A 223 -3.79 10.16 -27.90
N GLU A 224 -4.08 11.45 -27.76
CA GLU A 224 -3.76 12.49 -28.74
C GLU A 224 -2.25 12.59 -29.03
N VAL A 225 -1.38 12.52 -27.98
CA VAL A 225 0.07 12.52 -28.14
C VAL A 225 0.58 11.23 -28.80
N ARG A 226 -0.07 10.09 -28.54
CA ARG A 226 0.27 8.81 -29.17
C ARG A 226 -0.08 8.82 -30.66
N ASP A 227 -1.24 9.33 -31.02
CA ASP A 227 -1.71 9.43 -32.41
C ASP A 227 -0.85 10.44 -33.20
N ALA A 228 -0.45 11.55 -32.60
CA ALA A 228 0.46 12.51 -33.19
C ALA A 228 1.89 11.98 -33.43
N ARG A 229 2.33 10.97 -32.68
CA ARG A 229 3.64 10.30 -32.90
C ARG A 229 3.60 9.19 -33.95
N ASN A 230 2.40 8.67 -34.26
CA ASN A 230 2.18 7.61 -35.23
C ASN A 230 1.70 8.16 -36.60
N SER A 231 1.51 9.45 -36.73
CA SER A 231 1.21 10.20 -37.98
C SER A 231 2.45 10.91 -38.52
#